data_e14bdfd007e79319a326c8b882bf0b34
#
_entry.id   e14bdfd007e79319a326c8b882bf0b34
#
_cell.length_a   1.000
_cell.length_b   1.000
_cell.length_c   1.000
_cell.angle_alpha   90.00
_cell.angle_beta   90.00
_cell.angle_gamma   90.00
#
_symmetry.space_group_name_H-M   'P 1'
#
loop_
_entity.id
_entity.type
_entity.pdbx_description
1 polymer ?
#
loop_
_entity_poly.entity_id
_entity_poly.type
_entity_poly.pdbx_seq_one_letter_code
_entity_poly.pdbx_strand_id
1 'polypeptide(L)'
;MLDEIDSLAVKREYGGGGASAEVSRSTTCLLQLLDSVTNDHVIIAATNLMDDVDTAVKRRFTEKHELHRLSAEDNERFIRQYLDDAGFSYDLDSVRKYAAENHSQAEIMTHVTRSIASTLINKGELVML
;
A
#
# COMPACT_ATOMS: atom_id res chain seq x y z
N MET A 1 9.65 -9.98 0.33
CA MET A 1 8.99 -8.77 -0.18
C MET A 1 9.97 -7.62 -0.07
N LEU A 2 10.05 -6.75 -1.08
CA LEU A 2 10.85 -5.53 -1.13
C LEU A 2 9.88 -4.35 -1.14
N ASP A 3 9.89 -3.56 -0.09
CA ASP A 3 9.09 -2.34 0.01
C ASP A 3 9.93 -1.13 -0.38
N GLU A 4 9.28 -0.07 -0.91
CA GLU A 4 9.95 1.15 -1.38
C GLU A 4 11.11 0.86 -2.35
N ILE A 5 10.86 -0.01 -3.34
CA ILE A 5 11.92 -0.45 -4.27
C ILE A 5 12.51 0.72 -5.07
N ASP A 6 11.80 1.82 -5.23
CA ASP A 6 12.27 3.06 -5.83
C ASP A 6 13.54 3.61 -5.16
N SER A 7 13.68 3.43 -3.85
CA SER A 7 14.88 3.86 -3.10
C SER A 7 16.14 3.08 -3.50
N LEU A 8 16.00 1.82 -3.93
CA LEU A 8 17.10 0.93 -4.32
C LEU A 8 17.32 0.90 -5.84
N ALA A 9 16.28 1.17 -6.59
CA ALA A 9 16.20 1.00 -8.04
C ALA A 9 16.00 2.32 -8.79
N VAL A 10 16.65 3.38 -8.34
CA VAL A 10 16.51 4.72 -8.94
C VAL A 10 16.98 4.74 -10.39
N LYS A 11 16.24 5.43 -11.25
CA LYS A 11 16.65 5.71 -12.63
C LYS A 11 18.06 6.31 -12.68
N ARG A 12 18.87 5.78 -13.55
CA ARG A 12 20.22 6.31 -13.80
C ARG A 12 20.09 7.57 -14.63
N GLU A 13 20.30 8.72 -14.02
CA GLU A 13 20.47 9.96 -14.76
C GLU A 13 21.92 10.02 -15.29
N TYR A 14 22.06 10.16 -16.58
CA TYR A 14 23.34 10.40 -17.23
C TYR A 14 23.77 11.86 -16.98
N GLY A 15 24.58 12.10 -15.95
CA GLY A 15 25.19 13.42 -15.76
C GLY A 15 25.43 13.81 -14.30
N GLY A 16 26.58 13.48 -13.76
CA GLY A 16 27.29 14.32 -12.79
C GLY A 16 27.02 14.12 -11.30
N GLY A 17 28.05 13.65 -10.57
CA GLY A 17 28.18 13.79 -9.13
C GLY A 17 28.28 12.46 -8.36
N GLY A 18 29.08 12.42 -7.30
CA GLY A 18 29.37 11.21 -6.51
C GLY A 18 28.15 10.44 -5.94
N ALA A 19 27.02 11.11 -5.72
CA ALA A 19 25.76 10.47 -5.32
C ALA A 19 25.20 9.51 -6.40
N SER A 20 25.44 9.79 -7.69
CA SER A 20 24.98 8.93 -8.79
C SER A 20 25.72 7.59 -8.85
N ALA A 21 26.95 7.50 -8.32
CA ALA A 21 27.74 6.27 -8.34
C ALA A 21 27.26 5.25 -7.30
N GLU A 22 26.86 5.67 -6.11
CA GLU A 22 26.30 4.78 -5.06
C GLU A 22 24.93 4.25 -5.46
N VAL A 23 24.06 5.11 -5.95
CA VAL A 23 22.74 4.76 -6.48
C VAL A 23 22.86 3.76 -7.62
N SER A 24 23.82 3.99 -8.54
CA SER A 24 24.08 3.06 -9.64
C SER A 24 24.59 1.69 -9.16
N ARG A 25 25.35 1.65 -8.06
CA ARG A 25 25.81 0.38 -7.45
C ARG A 25 24.66 -0.38 -6.82
N SER A 26 23.78 0.28 -6.05
CA SER A 26 22.61 -0.34 -5.44
C SER A 26 21.69 -0.96 -6.48
N THR A 27 21.36 -0.23 -7.54
CA THR A 27 20.57 -0.74 -8.67
C THR A 27 21.25 -1.94 -9.34
N THR A 28 22.58 -1.90 -9.51
CA THR A 28 23.33 -3.01 -10.13
C THR A 28 23.30 -4.25 -9.23
N CYS A 29 23.51 -4.12 -7.92
CA CYS A 29 23.39 -5.20 -6.96
C CYS A 29 22.00 -5.82 -6.96
N LEU A 30 20.95 -4.98 -6.99
CA LEU A 30 19.57 -5.44 -7.06
C LEU A 30 19.31 -6.24 -8.34
N LEU A 31 19.80 -5.79 -9.49
CA LEU A 31 19.66 -6.51 -10.75
C LEU A 31 20.36 -7.89 -10.69
N GLN A 32 21.56 -7.96 -10.13
CA GLN A 32 22.28 -9.23 -9.94
C GLN A 32 21.52 -10.17 -9.01
N LEU A 33 20.95 -9.64 -7.92
CA LEU A 33 20.11 -10.40 -7.01
C LEU A 33 18.87 -10.96 -7.72
N LEU A 34 18.14 -10.12 -8.45
CA LEU A 34 16.96 -10.54 -9.21
C LEU A 34 17.29 -11.59 -10.27
N ASP A 35 18.46 -11.48 -10.94
CA ASP A 35 18.90 -12.43 -11.94
C ASP A 35 19.38 -13.76 -11.33
N SER A 36 19.73 -13.79 -10.04
CA SER A 36 20.14 -14.99 -9.30
C SER A 36 19.00 -15.80 -8.71
N VAL A 37 17.78 -15.25 -8.73
CA VAL A 37 16.61 -15.91 -8.14
C VAL A 37 16.23 -17.15 -8.94
N THR A 38 16.07 -18.27 -8.23
CA THR A 38 15.62 -19.54 -8.82
C THR A 38 14.09 -19.60 -8.91
N ASN A 39 13.57 -20.53 -9.69
CA ASN A 39 12.13 -20.72 -9.90
C ASN A 39 11.33 -21.10 -8.64
N ASP A 40 12.01 -21.40 -7.55
CA ASP A 40 11.39 -21.78 -6.27
C ASP A 40 11.03 -20.55 -5.41
N HIS A 41 11.31 -19.34 -5.89
CA HIS A 41 11.09 -18.11 -5.14
C HIS A 41 10.14 -17.17 -5.86
N VAL A 42 9.29 -16.51 -5.07
CA VAL A 42 8.44 -15.39 -5.52
C VAL A 42 8.95 -14.10 -4.89
N ILE A 43 9.32 -13.15 -5.73
CA ILE A 43 9.70 -11.81 -5.28
C ILE A 43 8.53 -10.87 -5.52
N ILE A 44 8.12 -10.18 -4.46
CA ILE A 44 7.12 -9.12 -4.51
C ILE A 44 7.81 -7.81 -4.16
N ALA A 45 7.62 -6.78 -4.97
CA ALA A 45 8.11 -5.44 -4.72
C ALA A 45 6.95 -4.44 -4.71
N ALA A 46 7.05 -3.42 -3.88
CA ALA A 46 6.09 -2.32 -3.83
C ALA A 46 6.80 -0.97 -3.97
N THR A 47 6.10 -0.02 -4.58
CA THR A 47 6.53 1.37 -4.71
C THR A 47 5.34 2.30 -4.92
N ASN A 48 5.45 3.52 -4.42
CA ASN A 48 4.54 4.61 -4.74
C ASN A 48 5.05 5.48 -5.90
N LEU A 49 6.30 5.26 -6.35
CA LEU A 49 7.00 6.06 -7.35
C LEU A 49 7.45 5.18 -8.53
N MET A 50 6.50 4.48 -9.15
CA MET A 50 6.80 3.57 -10.27
C MET A 50 7.61 4.26 -11.37
N ASP A 51 7.37 5.56 -11.61
CA ASP A 51 8.09 6.30 -12.65
C ASP A 51 9.56 6.49 -12.34
N ASP A 52 9.96 6.49 -11.09
CA ASP A 52 11.35 6.67 -10.65
C ASP A 52 12.15 5.37 -10.63
N VAL A 53 11.48 4.22 -10.70
CA VAL A 53 12.14 2.91 -10.76
C VAL A 53 12.86 2.71 -12.09
N ASP A 54 14.10 2.21 -12.04
CA ASP A 54 14.94 1.90 -13.23
C ASP A 54 14.23 0.90 -14.16
N THR A 55 14.29 1.17 -15.46
CA THR A 55 13.63 0.36 -16.48
C THR A 55 14.14 -1.08 -16.53
N ALA A 56 15.43 -1.31 -16.25
CA ALA A 56 15.99 -2.66 -16.23
C ALA A 56 15.44 -3.47 -15.05
N VAL A 57 15.21 -2.81 -13.89
CA VAL A 57 14.55 -3.45 -12.73
C VAL A 57 13.09 -3.76 -13.05
N LYS A 58 12.34 -2.81 -13.62
CA LYS A 58 10.95 -3.03 -14.05
C LYS A 58 10.77 -4.25 -14.96
N ARG A 59 11.76 -4.53 -15.81
CA ARG A 59 11.71 -5.67 -16.76
C ARG A 59 11.89 -7.03 -16.10
N ARG A 60 12.40 -7.12 -14.85
CA ARG A 60 12.56 -8.39 -14.12
C ARG A 60 11.27 -8.83 -13.42
N PHE A 61 10.30 -7.93 -13.30
CA PHE A 61 8.99 -8.27 -12.76
C PHE A 61 8.04 -8.63 -13.89
N THR A 62 7.54 -9.85 -13.86
CA THR A 62 6.64 -10.42 -14.88
C THR A 62 5.26 -9.77 -14.81
N GLU A 63 4.77 -9.58 -13.58
CA GLU A 63 3.46 -9.00 -13.30
C GLU A 63 3.61 -7.62 -12.64
N LYS A 64 2.72 -6.70 -12.98
CA LYS A 64 2.63 -5.36 -12.41
C LYS A 64 1.17 -5.04 -12.15
N HIS A 65 0.88 -4.72 -10.90
CA HIS A 65 -0.46 -4.37 -10.47
C HIS A 65 -0.45 -2.97 -9.86
N GLU A 66 -1.30 -2.11 -10.35
CA GLU A 66 -1.54 -0.80 -9.75
C GLU A 66 -2.70 -0.90 -8.77
N LEU A 67 -2.48 -0.49 -7.53
CA LEU A 67 -3.50 -0.48 -6.50
C LEU A 67 -4.12 0.91 -6.43
N HIS A 68 -5.39 0.99 -6.80
CA HIS A 68 -6.18 2.20 -6.73
C HIS A 68 -6.98 2.26 -5.43
N ARG A 69 -7.51 3.45 -5.11
CA ARG A 69 -8.52 3.60 -4.05
C ARG A 69 -9.75 2.78 -4.41
N LEU A 70 -10.38 2.23 -3.40
CA LEU A 70 -11.62 1.47 -3.57
C LEU A 70 -12.78 2.39 -3.98
N SER A 71 -13.79 1.80 -4.64
CA SER A 71 -15.07 2.47 -4.87
C SER A 71 -15.82 2.69 -3.54
N ALA A 72 -16.82 3.58 -3.54
CA ALA A 72 -17.67 3.78 -2.37
C ALA A 72 -18.34 2.47 -1.90
N GLU A 73 -18.76 1.63 -2.84
CA GLU A 73 -19.38 0.33 -2.55
C GLU A 73 -18.37 -0.66 -1.93
N ASP A 74 -17.15 -0.71 -2.46
CA ASP A 74 -16.10 -1.56 -1.92
C ASP A 74 -15.61 -1.04 -0.56
N ASN A 75 -15.55 0.28 -0.34
CA ASN A 75 -15.27 0.87 0.95
C ASN A 75 -16.34 0.50 1.99
N GLU A 76 -17.64 0.60 1.64
CA GLU A 76 -18.74 0.16 2.51
C GLU A 76 -18.57 -1.31 2.91
N ARG A 77 -18.34 -2.18 1.91
CA ARG A 77 -18.13 -3.61 2.14
C ARG A 77 -16.93 -3.88 3.05
N PHE A 78 -15.82 -3.20 2.81
CA PHE A 78 -14.60 -3.33 3.60
C PHE A 78 -14.81 -2.91 5.07
N ILE A 79 -15.45 -1.76 5.30
CA ILE A 79 -15.75 -1.26 6.66
C ILE A 79 -16.67 -2.21 7.40
N ARG A 80 -17.75 -2.65 6.74
CA ARG A 80 -18.73 -3.57 7.35
C ARG A 80 -18.08 -4.88 7.73
N GLN A 81 -17.34 -5.50 6.82
CA GLN A 81 -16.65 -6.75 7.09
C GLN A 81 -15.71 -6.61 8.28
N TYR A 82 -14.95 -5.52 8.36
CA TYR A 82 -14.04 -5.27 9.47
C TYR A 82 -14.77 -5.13 10.82
N LEU A 83 -15.89 -4.41 10.85
CA LEU A 83 -16.69 -4.21 12.06
C LEU A 83 -17.41 -5.52 12.49
N ASP A 84 -17.94 -6.27 11.52
CA ASP A 84 -18.58 -7.56 11.73
C ASP A 84 -17.59 -8.60 12.30
N ASP A 85 -16.39 -8.70 11.70
CA ASP A 85 -15.32 -9.61 12.15
C ASP A 85 -14.82 -9.24 13.56
N ALA A 86 -14.84 -7.96 13.90
CA ALA A 86 -14.49 -7.45 15.22
C ALA A 86 -15.64 -7.54 16.25
N GLY A 87 -16.83 -7.92 15.82
CA GLY A 87 -18.02 -8.12 16.69
C GLY A 87 -18.67 -6.82 17.16
N PHE A 88 -18.51 -5.72 16.41
CA PHE A 88 -19.13 -4.44 16.76
C PHE A 88 -20.40 -4.20 15.97
N SER A 89 -21.44 -3.73 16.67
CA SER A 89 -22.61 -3.14 16.04
C SER A 89 -22.30 -1.71 15.56
N TYR A 90 -22.87 -1.32 14.42
CA TYR A 90 -22.60 -0.02 13.80
C TYR A 90 -23.84 0.59 13.16
N ASP A 91 -23.83 1.91 13.01
CA ASP A 91 -24.86 2.62 12.24
C ASP A 91 -24.54 2.55 10.73
N LEU A 92 -25.44 1.90 9.99
CA LEU A 92 -25.24 1.67 8.56
C LEU A 92 -25.23 2.95 7.72
N ASP A 93 -26.00 3.95 8.12
CA ASP A 93 -26.07 5.22 7.38
C ASP A 93 -24.79 6.04 7.57
N SER A 94 -24.20 6.02 8.76
CA SER A 94 -22.88 6.63 9.00
C SER A 94 -21.79 5.93 8.20
N VAL A 95 -21.78 4.59 8.16
CA VAL A 95 -20.85 3.80 7.35
C VAL A 95 -20.95 4.17 5.87
N ARG A 96 -22.16 4.22 5.32
CA ARG A 96 -22.38 4.58 3.91
C ARG A 96 -21.92 6.00 3.59
N LYS A 97 -22.24 6.93 4.48
CA LYS A 97 -21.82 8.33 4.31
C LYS A 97 -20.30 8.44 4.27
N TYR A 98 -19.61 7.81 5.22
CA TYR A 98 -18.16 7.83 5.29
C TYR A 98 -17.51 7.08 4.08
N ALA A 99 -18.07 5.94 3.68
CA ALA A 99 -17.59 5.16 2.56
C ALA A 99 -17.69 5.90 1.21
N ALA A 100 -18.64 6.85 1.08
CA ALA A 100 -18.80 7.67 -0.11
C ALA A 100 -17.71 8.75 -0.26
N GLU A 101 -16.95 9.02 0.80
CA GLU A 101 -15.82 9.94 0.76
C GLU A 101 -14.59 9.23 0.15
N ASN A 102 -13.72 10.00 -0.53
CA ASN A 102 -12.57 9.45 -1.25
C ASN A 102 -11.36 9.22 -0.32
N HIS A 103 -11.48 8.27 0.62
CA HIS A 103 -10.41 7.89 1.55
C HIS A 103 -9.55 6.74 1.01
N SER A 104 -8.29 6.68 1.45
CA SER A 104 -7.45 5.50 1.30
C SER A 104 -7.82 4.44 2.35
N GLN A 105 -7.46 3.17 2.10
CA GLN A 105 -7.70 2.08 3.06
C GLN A 105 -7.04 2.36 4.42
N ALA A 106 -5.86 2.98 4.43
CA ALA A 106 -5.16 3.36 5.66
C ALA A 106 -5.92 4.42 6.46
N GLU A 107 -6.48 5.44 5.78
CA GLU A 107 -7.33 6.47 6.40
C GLU A 107 -8.61 5.84 6.97
N ILE A 108 -9.26 4.96 6.21
CA ILE A 108 -10.44 4.22 6.66
C ILE A 108 -10.12 3.40 7.92
N MET A 109 -9.06 2.59 7.90
CA MET A 109 -8.67 1.78 9.05
C MET A 109 -8.37 2.62 10.29
N THR A 110 -7.68 3.75 10.11
CA THR A 110 -7.37 4.67 11.21
C THR A 110 -8.66 5.26 11.80
N HIS A 111 -9.58 5.70 10.95
CA HIS A 111 -10.85 6.30 11.39
C HIS A 111 -11.74 5.27 12.09
N VAL A 112 -11.95 4.10 11.50
CA VAL A 112 -12.75 3.02 12.08
C VAL A 112 -12.19 2.59 13.43
N THR A 113 -10.87 2.37 13.53
CA THR A 113 -10.23 2.00 14.80
C THR A 113 -10.43 3.07 15.88
N ARG A 114 -10.34 4.35 15.51
CA ARG A 114 -10.59 5.46 16.43
C ARG A 114 -12.05 5.50 16.88
N SER A 115 -13.00 5.28 15.97
CA SER A 115 -14.43 5.25 16.29
C SER A 115 -14.77 4.08 17.21
N ILE A 116 -14.20 2.91 17.00
CA ILE A 116 -14.30 1.77 17.91
C ILE A 116 -13.78 2.13 19.29
N ALA A 117 -12.57 2.68 19.39
CA ALA A 117 -11.98 3.07 20.65
C ALA A 117 -12.84 4.10 21.39
N SER A 118 -13.37 5.11 20.69
CA SER A 118 -14.29 6.10 21.24
C SER A 118 -15.58 5.45 21.77
N THR A 119 -16.16 4.53 21.02
CA THR A 119 -17.36 3.79 21.43
C THR A 119 -17.12 3.00 22.72
N LEU A 120 -16.00 2.29 22.80
CA LEU A 120 -15.62 1.53 24.01
C LEU A 120 -15.40 2.42 25.23
N ILE A 121 -14.69 3.54 25.05
CA ILE A 121 -14.42 4.50 26.15
C ILE A 121 -15.72 5.11 26.67
N ASN A 122 -16.63 5.47 25.77
CA ASN A 122 -17.89 6.10 26.13
C ASN A 122 -19.00 5.11 26.49
N LYS A 123 -18.71 3.81 26.54
CA LYS A 123 -19.67 2.72 26.77
C LYS A 123 -20.88 2.79 25.83
N GLY A 124 -20.63 3.20 24.58
CA GLY A 124 -21.63 3.21 23.54
C GLY A 124 -21.93 1.80 23.01
N GLU A 125 -23.11 1.62 22.44
CA GLU A 125 -23.53 0.33 21.86
C GLU A 125 -23.26 0.25 20.37
N LEU A 126 -23.19 1.39 19.68
CA LEU A 126 -23.01 1.48 18.24
C LEU A 126 -21.75 2.28 17.87
N VAL A 127 -21.01 1.77 16.89
CA VAL A 127 -19.91 2.52 16.26
C VAL A 127 -20.52 3.48 15.24
N MET A 128 -20.17 4.76 15.38
CA MET A 128 -20.52 5.82 14.45
C MET A 128 -19.26 6.28 13.71
N LEU A 129 -19.33 6.42 12.38
CA LEU A 129 -18.25 6.89 11.51
C LEU A 129 -18.50 8.30 11.00
#